data_c907638836def1f9355e1083ef5a733d
#
_entry.id   c907638836def1f9355e1083ef5a733d
#
_cell.length_a   1.000
_cell.length_b   1.000
_cell.length_c   1.000
_cell.angle_alpha   90.00
_cell.angle_beta   90.00
_cell.angle_gamma   90.00
#
_symmetry.space_group_name_H-M   'P 1'
#
loop_
_entity.id
_entity.type
_entity.pdbx_description
1 polymer ?
#
loop_
_entity_poly.entity_id
_entity_poly.type
_entity_poly.pdbx_seq_one_letter_code
_entity_poly.pdbx_strand_id
1 'polypeptide(L)'
;SMIVPVILAGGSGTRLWPLSRQSYPKQFLYLVDQQFTMLQLTLKRLENLSQQVLPPIIVCNEDHRFIVAEQLRQIDITHASIILEPFAKNTAPAITLAALQAQELYPEQNVSLLVLSADHYIADISAFQHSILLAEQQAQLEKMVVFGVKPTEPHTGYGYIQLGEQIKEKSTYKLDKFVEKPDLQTAEHYVSSQNYLWNSGMFMFQTQLFLQELKLHQADIYQCCINAWQHKTTDLDFIRIGSQEFQQCPENSIDYAIMENTAQGVVVCLDVGWNDLGSWSSLWQSN
;
A
#
# COMPACT_ATOMS: atom_id res chain seq x y z
N SER A 1 -3.09 -19.67 6.53
CA SER A 1 -2.99 -18.22 6.43
C SER A 1 -2.53 -17.84 5.03
N MET A 2 -3.39 -17.11 4.32
CA MET A 2 -3.18 -16.76 2.92
C MET A 2 -3.12 -15.26 2.77
N ILE A 3 -2.08 -14.78 2.08
CA ILE A 3 -1.84 -13.37 1.85
C ILE A 3 -2.04 -13.05 0.37
N VAL A 4 -2.81 -12.02 0.07
CA VAL A 4 -2.93 -11.45 -1.27
C VAL A 4 -2.19 -10.13 -1.28
N PRO A 5 -1.08 -10.00 -2.00
CA PRO A 5 -0.43 -8.71 -2.19
C PRO A 5 -1.31 -7.80 -3.03
N VAL A 6 -1.54 -6.60 -2.55
CA VAL A 6 -2.23 -5.53 -3.29
C VAL A 6 -1.19 -4.45 -3.56
N ILE A 7 -0.82 -4.30 -4.82
CA ILE A 7 0.24 -3.36 -5.19
C ILE A 7 -0.40 -2.12 -5.79
N LEU A 8 -0.23 -0.99 -5.11
CA LEU A 8 -0.71 0.31 -5.58
C LEU A 8 0.34 0.91 -6.52
N ALA A 9 0.11 0.77 -7.80
CA ALA A 9 0.98 1.27 -8.86
C ALA A 9 0.31 2.40 -9.66
N GLY A 10 -0.77 2.91 -9.14
CA GLY A 10 -1.49 4.04 -9.72
C GLY A 10 -0.94 5.37 -9.22
N GLY A 11 -1.64 6.40 -9.56
CA GLY A 11 -1.26 7.75 -9.22
C GLY A 11 -0.31 8.33 -10.23
N SER A 12 -0.32 9.64 -10.33
CA SER A 12 0.53 10.39 -11.25
C SER A 12 1.97 10.45 -10.80
N GLY A 13 2.27 10.01 -9.59
CA GLY A 13 3.60 9.96 -8.99
C GLY A 13 4.49 11.17 -9.27
N THR A 14 5.37 11.49 -8.37
CA THR A 14 6.40 12.49 -8.65
C THR A 14 7.40 11.90 -9.63
N ARG A 15 7.50 12.50 -10.82
CA ARG A 15 8.45 12.05 -11.82
C ARG A 15 9.85 12.52 -11.42
N LEU A 16 10.84 11.64 -11.56
CA LEU A 16 12.23 11.94 -11.27
C LEU A 16 12.89 12.46 -12.54
N TRP A 17 12.91 13.77 -12.69
CA TRP A 17 13.64 14.40 -13.78
C TRP A 17 15.16 14.26 -13.56
N PRO A 18 15.98 13.93 -14.58
CA PRO A 18 15.65 13.75 -16.00
C PRO A 18 15.27 12.32 -16.41
N LEU A 19 15.26 11.35 -15.51
CA LEU A 19 15.02 9.94 -15.85
C LEU A 19 13.60 9.68 -16.34
N SER A 20 12.66 10.48 -15.87
CA SER A 20 11.24 10.31 -16.15
C SER A 20 10.75 11.24 -17.26
N ARG A 21 11.50 11.35 -18.34
CA ARG A 21 11.19 12.30 -19.43
C ARG A 21 9.89 11.99 -20.14
N GLN A 22 9.48 10.72 -20.19
CA GLN A 22 8.37 10.29 -21.01
C GLN A 22 7.16 9.86 -20.18
N SER A 23 6.94 10.48 -19.05
CA SER A 23 5.75 10.21 -18.26
C SER A 23 5.75 8.86 -17.56
N TYR A 24 6.88 8.18 -17.45
CA TYR A 24 6.96 6.96 -16.67
C TYR A 24 7.14 7.30 -15.21
N PRO A 25 6.18 6.94 -14.35
CA PRO A 25 6.35 7.08 -12.90
C PRO A 25 7.52 6.25 -12.38
N LYS A 26 8.03 6.65 -11.21
CA LYS A 26 9.21 6.01 -10.62
C LYS A 26 9.05 4.52 -10.35
N GLN A 27 7.81 4.02 -10.15
CA GLN A 27 7.58 2.59 -9.91
C GLN A 27 8.00 1.71 -11.08
N PHE A 28 8.09 2.25 -12.29
CA PHE A 28 8.46 1.47 -13.48
C PHE A 28 9.91 1.64 -13.87
N LEU A 29 10.72 2.32 -13.06
CA LEU A 29 12.10 2.65 -13.35
C LEU A 29 13.07 1.78 -12.54
N TYR A 30 14.30 1.66 -13.05
CA TYR A 30 15.42 0.98 -12.38
C TYR A 30 16.16 2.00 -11.51
N LEU A 31 15.62 2.30 -10.34
CA LEU A 31 16.14 3.39 -9.49
C LEU A 31 17.22 2.93 -8.52
N VAL A 32 17.09 1.75 -7.96
CA VAL A 32 18.00 1.24 -6.92
C VAL A 32 18.65 -0.09 -7.32
N ASP A 33 18.24 -0.65 -8.44
CA ASP A 33 18.71 -1.93 -8.95
C ASP A 33 18.78 -1.85 -10.46
N GLN A 34 19.82 -2.44 -11.07
CA GLN A 34 19.98 -2.39 -12.53
C GLN A 34 19.19 -3.48 -13.26
N GLN A 35 18.75 -4.50 -12.53
CA GLN A 35 18.08 -5.66 -13.11
C GLN A 35 16.56 -5.59 -12.94
N PHE A 36 16.08 -5.00 -11.84
CA PHE A 36 14.65 -4.98 -11.51
C PHE A 36 14.15 -3.55 -11.27
N THR A 37 12.96 -3.27 -11.81
CA THR A 37 12.27 -2.01 -11.54
C THR A 37 11.73 -1.98 -10.12
N MET A 38 11.29 -0.81 -9.66
CA MET A 38 10.71 -0.68 -8.33
C MET A 38 9.47 -1.57 -8.15
N LEU A 39 8.61 -1.65 -9.16
CA LEU A 39 7.45 -2.56 -9.14
C LEU A 39 7.91 -4.02 -8.97
N GLN A 40 8.88 -4.44 -9.75
CA GLN A 40 9.39 -5.81 -9.68
C GLN A 40 10.02 -6.11 -8.33
N LEU A 41 10.81 -5.18 -7.77
CA LEU A 41 11.41 -5.35 -6.45
C LEU A 41 10.37 -5.47 -5.35
N THR A 42 9.28 -4.72 -5.44
CA THR A 42 8.19 -4.79 -4.48
C THR A 42 7.64 -6.21 -4.38
N LEU A 43 7.47 -6.87 -5.53
CA LEU A 43 6.99 -8.25 -5.57
C LEU A 43 8.06 -9.26 -5.16
N LYS A 44 9.30 -9.03 -5.56
CA LYS A 44 10.40 -9.95 -5.23
C LYS A 44 10.70 -10.00 -3.73
N ARG A 45 10.41 -8.94 -2.99
CA ARG A 45 10.55 -8.92 -1.52
C ARG A 45 9.63 -9.91 -0.81
N LEU A 46 8.61 -10.40 -1.50
CA LEU A 46 7.64 -11.34 -0.94
C LEU A 46 7.99 -12.80 -1.25
N GLU A 47 9.05 -13.04 -2.02
CA GLU A 47 9.51 -14.40 -2.32
C GLU A 47 10.01 -15.08 -1.04
N ASN A 48 9.72 -16.36 -0.91
CA ASN A 48 10.17 -17.21 0.21
C ASN A 48 9.57 -16.82 1.56
N LEU A 49 8.44 -16.12 1.58
CA LEU A 49 7.68 -15.95 2.82
C LEU A 49 7.20 -17.30 3.33
N SER A 50 7.15 -17.46 4.65
CA SER A 50 6.63 -18.69 5.27
C SER A 50 5.12 -18.84 5.10
N GLN A 51 4.39 -17.73 4.92
CA GLN A 51 2.96 -17.73 4.64
C GLN A 51 2.72 -18.07 3.16
N GLN A 52 1.53 -18.55 2.85
CA GLN A 52 1.11 -18.75 1.48
C GLN A 52 0.79 -17.40 0.84
N VAL A 53 1.54 -17.03 -0.20
CA VAL A 53 1.32 -15.81 -0.96
C VAL A 53 0.58 -16.17 -2.24
N LEU A 54 -0.61 -15.60 -2.39
CA LEU A 54 -1.47 -15.78 -3.56
C LEU A 54 -1.07 -14.80 -4.66
N PRO A 55 -1.56 -15.01 -5.90
CA PRO A 55 -1.24 -14.09 -6.98
C PRO A 55 -1.59 -12.64 -6.63
N PRO A 56 -0.73 -11.68 -7.00
CA PRO A 56 -0.94 -10.29 -6.61
C PRO A 56 -2.08 -9.64 -7.38
N ILE A 57 -2.64 -8.60 -6.78
CA ILE A 57 -3.60 -7.70 -7.42
C ILE A 57 -2.90 -6.36 -7.57
N ILE A 58 -2.77 -5.90 -8.81
CA ILE A 58 -2.12 -4.63 -9.13
C ILE A 58 -3.22 -3.64 -9.49
N VAL A 59 -3.18 -2.44 -8.90
CA VAL A 59 -4.08 -1.35 -9.27
C VAL A 59 -3.23 -0.26 -9.91
N CYS A 60 -3.52 0.08 -11.16
CA CYS A 60 -2.73 1.06 -11.91
C CYS A 60 -3.63 1.92 -12.79
N ASN A 61 -3.08 3.04 -13.27
CA ASN A 61 -3.73 3.84 -14.30
C ASN A 61 -3.83 3.04 -15.60
N GLU A 62 -4.93 3.16 -16.31
CA GLU A 62 -5.14 2.41 -17.56
C GLU A 62 -4.07 2.69 -18.61
N ASP A 63 -3.46 3.87 -18.59
CA ASP A 63 -2.37 4.22 -19.51
C ASP A 63 -1.10 3.40 -19.27
N HIS A 64 -0.96 2.79 -18.11
CA HIS A 64 0.22 2.01 -17.74
C HIS A 64 -0.01 0.50 -17.83
N ARG A 65 -1.11 0.05 -18.39
CA ARG A 65 -1.48 -1.37 -18.39
C ARG A 65 -0.43 -2.27 -19.03
N PHE A 66 0.11 -1.84 -20.17
CA PHE A 66 1.07 -2.68 -20.90
C PHE A 66 2.42 -2.77 -20.21
N ILE A 67 2.90 -1.67 -19.63
CA ILE A 67 4.18 -1.72 -18.91
C ILE A 67 4.07 -2.57 -17.64
N VAL A 68 2.94 -2.51 -16.95
CA VAL A 68 2.69 -3.37 -15.78
C VAL A 68 2.70 -4.83 -16.21
N ALA A 69 1.91 -5.19 -17.22
CA ALA A 69 1.84 -6.56 -17.70
C ALA A 69 3.20 -7.09 -18.12
N GLU A 70 3.98 -6.29 -18.84
CA GLU A 70 5.31 -6.68 -19.30
C GLU A 70 6.29 -6.88 -18.15
N GLN A 71 6.28 -5.98 -17.16
CA GLN A 71 7.19 -6.10 -16.02
C GLN A 71 6.85 -7.28 -15.13
N LEU A 72 5.58 -7.63 -15.01
CA LEU A 72 5.17 -8.86 -14.30
C LEU A 72 5.64 -10.10 -15.06
N ARG A 73 5.47 -10.12 -16.38
CA ARG A 73 5.91 -11.24 -17.22
C ARG A 73 7.41 -11.46 -17.09
N GLN A 74 8.20 -10.40 -17.03
CA GLN A 74 9.66 -10.48 -16.93
C GLN A 74 10.14 -11.20 -15.66
N ILE A 75 9.33 -11.21 -14.61
CA ILE A 75 9.65 -11.92 -13.36
C ILE A 75 8.74 -13.13 -13.13
N ASP A 76 8.17 -13.66 -14.23
CA ASP A 76 7.40 -14.92 -14.25
C ASP A 76 6.12 -14.89 -13.39
N ILE A 77 5.51 -13.73 -13.23
CA ILE A 77 4.21 -13.60 -12.59
C ILE A 77 3.14 -13.62 -13.68
N THR A 78 2.35 -14.71 -13.73
CA THR A 78 1.42 -14.97 -14.83
C THR A 78 -0.06 -14.93 -14.43
N HIS A 79 -0.37 -14.93 -13.14
CA HIS A 79 -1.75 -15.01 -12.64
C HIS A 79 -2.18 -13.77 -11.86
N ALA A 80 -1.49 -12.66 -12.04
CA ALA A 80 -1.86 -11.40 -11.38
C ALA A 80 -3.18 -10.87 -11.94
N SER A 81 -3.96 -10.23 -11.07
CA SER A 81 -5.08 -9.39 -11.50
C SER A 81 -4.55 -7.97 -11.71
N ILE A 82 -4.89 -7.36 -12.84
CA ILE A 82 -4.50 -5.98 -13.12
C ILE A 82 -5.77 -5.15 -13.27
N ILE A 83 -6.06 -4.32 -12.26
CA ILE A 83 -7.23 -3.45 -12.22
C ILE A 83 -6.83 -2.08 -12.74
N LEU A 84 -7.56 -1.59 -13.73
CA LEU A 84 -7.26 -0.33 -14.39
C LEU A 84 -8.16 0.78 -13.83
N GLU A 85 -7.53 1.83 -13.32
CA GLU A 85 -8.24 3.03 -12.88
C GLU A 85 -8.34 4.03 -14.03
N PRO A 86 -9.56 4.44 -14.43
CA PRO A 86 -9.70 5.52 -15.39
C PRO A 86 -9.38 6.88 -14.81
N PHE A 87 -9.54 7.03 -13.50
CA PHE A 87 -9.26 8.25 -12.75
C PHE A 87 -8.53 7.91 -11.45
N ALA A 88 -7.61 8.75 -11.02
CA ALA A 88 -6.95 8.60 -9.72
C ALA A 88 -7.88 9.14 -8.62
N LYS A 89 -8.26 8.28 -7.70
CA LYS A 89 -9.16 8.62 -6.58
C LYS A 89 -8.50 8.39 -5.22
N ASN A 90 -7.17 8.32 -5.17
CA ASN A 90 -6.37 8.05 -3.99
C ASN A 90 -6.50 6.60 -3.51
N THR A 91 -5.98 6.28 -2.33
CA THR A 91 -5.74 4.89 -1.92
C THR A 91 -6.99 4.16 -1.44
N ALA A 92 -7.95 4.83 -0.81
CA ALA A 92 -9.13 4.13 -0.31
C ALA A 92 -9.96 3.50 -1.43
N PRO A 93 -10.32 4.21 -2.52
CA PRO A 93 -11.01 3.55 -3.63
C PRO A 93 -10.17 2.47 -4.30
N ALA A 94 -8.88 2.70 -4.51
CA ALA A 94 -8.01 1.70 -5.14
C ALA A 94 -7.97 0.38 -4.35
N ILE A 95 -7.79 0.47 -3.03
CA ILE A 95 -7.80 -0.72 -2.16
C ILE A 95 -9.16 -1.38 -2.16
N THR A 96 -10.23 -0.60 -2.23
CA THR A 96 -11.59 -1.17 -2.29
C THR A 96 -11.78 -2.03 -3.53
N LEU A 97 -11.33 -1.56 -4.69
CA LEU A 97 -11.42 -2.36 -5.92
C LEU A 97 -10.63 -3.66 -5.79
N ALA A 98 -9.45 -3.60 -5.19
CA ALA A 98 -8.64 -4.79 -4.95
C ALA A 98 -9.33 -5.75 -3.96
N ALA A 99 -9.96 -5.23 -2.92
CA ALA A 99 -10.70 -6.03 -1.96
C ALA A 99 -11.90 -6.75 -2.62
N LEU A 100 -12.61 -6.07 -3.52
CA LEU A 100 -13.69 -6.68 -4.26
C LEU A 100 -13.21 -7.80 -5.17
N GLN A 101 -12.05 -7.62 -5.81
CA GLN A 101 -11.45 -8.67 -6.63
C GLN A 101 -11.04 -9.87 -5.75
N ALA A 102 -10.42 -9.63 -4.61
CA ALA A 102 -10.04 -10.72 -3.70
C ALA A 102 -11.27 -11.49 -3.21
N GLN A 103 -12.36 -10.79 -2.94
CA GLN A 103 -13.61 -11.41 -2.52
C GLN A 103 -14.20 -12.31 -3.62
N GLU A 104 -14.13 -11.89 -4.88
CA GLU A 104 -14.57 -12.71 -6.00
C GLU A 104 -13.69 -13.93 -6.21
N LEU A 105 -12.37 -13.77 -6.10
CA LEU A 105 -11.42 -14.88 -6.29
C LEU A 105 -11.48 -15.90 -5.17
N TYR A 106 -11.72 -15.45 -3.94
CA TYR A 106 -11.65 -16.29 -2.75
C TYR A 106 -12.91 -16.11 -1.88
N PRO A 107 -14.09 -16.45 -2.40
CA PRO A 107 -15.35 -16.17 -1.68
C PRO A 107 -15.53 -16.97 -0.40
N GLU A 108 -14.90 -18.14 -0.32
CA GLU A 108 -15.04 -19.05 0.83
C GLU A 108 -13.91 -18.87 1.85
N GLN A 109 -12.96 -17.98 1.58
CA GLN A 109 -11.76 -17.84 2.38
C GLN A 109 -11.60 -16.40 2.85
N ASN A 110 -11.11 -16.21 4.06
CA ASN A 110 -10.84 -14.89 4.60
C ASN A 110 -9.35 -14.62 4.43
N VAL A 111 -8.98 -14.08 3.26
CA VAL A 111 -7.58 -13.76 2.96
C VAL A 111 -7.18 -12.43 3.57
N SER A 112 -5.90 -12.29 3.89
CA SER A 112 -5.32 -11.03 4.33
C SER A 112 -4.76 -10.29 3.13
N LEU A 113 -5.14 -9.02 3.00
CA LEU A 113 -4.58 -8.13 1.99
C LEU A 113 -3.33 -7.47 2.56
N LEU A 114 -2.22 -7.61 1.84
CA LEU A 114 -0.99 -6.88 2.14
C LEU A 114 -0.86 -5.75 1.13
N VAL A 115 -1.16 -4.53 1.57
CA VAL A 115 -1.19 -3.36 0.69
C VAL A 115 0.20 -2.71 0.69
N LEU A 116 0.80 -2.65 -0.49
CA LEU A 116 2.15 -2.13 -0.71
C LEU A 116 2.13 -1.07 -1.79
N SER A 117 3.00 -0.09 -1.64
CA SER A 117 3.27 0.91 -2.68
C SER A 117 4.39 0.39 -3.58
N ALA A 118 4.23 0.58 -4.89
CA ALA A 118 5.17 0.05 -5.88
C ALA A 118 6.46 0.86 -6.01
N ASP A 119 6.58 1.98 -5.30
CA ASP A 119 7.66 2.94 -5.48
C ASP A 119 8.49 3.22 -4.21
N HIS A 120 8.41 2.32 -3.22
CA HIS A 120 9.18 2.45 -1.98
C HIS A 120 10.36 1.49 -1.96
N TYR A 121 11.46 1.92 -1.33
CA TYR A 121 12.65 1.11 -1.16
C TYR A 121 12.72 0.55 0.26
N ILE A 122 13.15 -0.71 0.37
CA ILE A 122 13.37 -1.39 1.65
C ILE A 122 14.74 -2.06 1.58
N ALA A 123 15.64 -1.69 2.49
CA ALA A 123 16.99 -2.21 2.49
C ALA A 123 17.09 -3.60 3.13
N ASP A 124 16.43 -3.83 4.27
CA ASP A 124 16.49 -5.09 5.01
C ASP A 124 15.25 -5.93 4.73
N ILE A 125 15.35 -6.80 3.73
CA ILE A 125 14.23 -7.64 3.29
C ILE A 125 13.85 -8.67 4.36
N SER A 126 14.83 -9.26 5.03
CA SER A 126 14.57 -10.25 6.06
C SER A 126 13.78 -9.67 7.24
N ALA A 127 14.17 -8.48 7.70
CA ALA A 127 13.45 -7.78 8.76
C ALA A 127 12.04 -7.39 8.30
N PHE A 128 11.87 -6.99 7.04
CA PHE A 128 10.56 -6.69 6.49
C PHE A 128 9.65 -7.92 6.47
N GLN A 129 10.17 -9.06 6.06
CA GLN A 129 9.40 -10.31 6.04
C GLN A 129 8.97 -10.72 7.45
N HIS A 130 9.83 -10.51 8.46
CA HIS A 130 9.45 -10.75 9.85
C HIS A 130 8.32 -9.82 10.29
N SER A 131 8.36 -8.56 9.89
CA SER A 131 7.28 -7.61 10.19
C SER A 131 5.96 -8.00 9.52
N ILE A 132 6.01 -8.56 8.32
CA ILE A 132 4.81 -9.09 7.66
C ILE A 132 4.19 -10.22 8.47
N LEU A 133 5.02 -11.09 9.04
CA LEU A 133 4.53 -12.18 9.90
C LEU A 133 3.79 -11.62 11.13
N LEU A 134 4.37 -10.62 11.79
CA LEU A 134 3.73 -9.99 12.94
C LEU A 134 2.42 -9.29 12.55
N ALA A 135 2.41 -8.61 11.41
CA ALA A 135 1.22 -7.92 10.91
C ALA A 135 0.10 -8.91 10.61
N GLU A 136 0.43 -10.06 10.00
CA GLU A 136 -0.60 -11.06 9.71
C GLU A 136 -1.19 -11.66 10.96
N GLN A 137 -0.40 -11.87 12.00
CA GLN A 137 -0.92 -12.35 13.28
C GLN A 137 -1.99 -11.38 13.82
N GLN A 138 -1.76 -10.09 13.70
CA GLN A 138 -2.74 -9.08 14.11
C GLN A 138 -3.95 -9.02 13.16
N ALA A 139 -3.72 -9.16 11.86
CA ALA A 139 -4.81 -9.18 10.89
C ALA A 139 -5.77 -10.36 11.15
N GLN A 140 -5.24 -11.51 11.53
CA GLN A 140 -6.06 -12.67 11.89
C GLN A 140 -6.88 -12.45 13.16
N LEU A 141 -6.47 -11.53 14.01
CA LEU A 141 -7.23 -11.09 15.18
C LEU A 141 -8.21 -9.96 14.83
N GLU A 142 -8.51 -9.78 13.55
CA GLU A 142 -9.43 -8.78 13.03
C GLU A 142 -8.98 -7.36 13.35
N LYS A 143 -7.68 -7.08 13.18
CA LYS A 143 -7.12 -5.74 13.33
C LYS A 143 -6.82 -5.12 11.98
N MET A 144 -6.93 -3.79 11.94
CA MET A 144 -6.50 -2.98 10.80
C MET A 144 -5.06 -2.54 11.06
N VAL A 145 -4.10 -3.16 10.37
CA VAL A 145 -2.68 -2.94 10.63
C VAL A 145 -2.12 -1.91 9.67
N VAL A 146 -1.38 -0.94 10.21
CA VAL A 146 -0.51 -0.04 9.45
C VAL A 146 0.94 -0.31 9.85
N PHE A 147 1.86 -0.26 8.89
CA PHE A 147 3.28 -0.36 9.17
C PHE A 147 3.83 1.05 9.40
N GLY A 148 4.47 1.24 10.55
CA GLY A 148 5.11 2.50 10.91
C GLY A 148 6.61 2.36 10.87
N VAL A 149 7.30 3.33 10.28
CA VAL A 149 8.75 3.32 10.13
C VAL A 149 9.39 4.14 11.24
N LYS A 150 10.42 3.57 11.88
CA LYS A 150 11.16 4.27 12.90
C LYS A 150 11.85 5.50 12.29
N PRO A 151 11.55 6.72 12.76
CA PRO A 151 12.15 7.91 12.19
C PRO A 151 13.65 7.97 12.47
N THR A 152 14.41 8.40 11.48
CA THR A 152 15.85 8.63 11.59
C THR A 152 16.20 10.10 11.56
N GLU A 153 15.24 10.96 11.24
CA GLU A 153 15.42 12.42 11.15
C GLU A 153 14.06 13.09 11.30
N PRO A 154 14.00 14.39 11.63
CA PRO A 154 12.72 15.11 11.76
C PRO A 154 12.17 15.53 10.39
N HIS A 155 11.81 14.58 9.57
CA HIS A 155 11.29 14.83 8.23
C HIS A 155 9.93 15.51 8.29
N THR A 156 9.74 16.58 7.53
CA THR A 156 8.48 17.33 7.51
C THR A 156 7.57 16.99 6.35
N GLY A 157 8.04 16.15 5.44
CA GLY A 157 7.28 15.72 4.26
C GLY A 157 6.50 14.42 4.45
N TYR A 158 6.62 13.78 5.61
CA TYR A 158 5.92 12.53 5.92
C TYR A 158 4.77 12.75 6.90
N GLY A 159 3.75 11.89 6.80
CA GLY A 159 2.79 11.73 7.88
C GLY A 159 3.43 10.95 9.02
N TYR A 160 2.98 11.22 10.24
CA TYR A 160 3.43 10.54 11.46
C TYR A 160 2.27 9.78 12.08
N ILE A 161 2.62 8.71 12.79
CA ILE A 161 1.69 7.90 13.55
C ILE A 161 2.07 8.01 15.02
N GLN A 162 1.13 8.43 15.86
CA GLN A 162 1.33 8.39 17.29
C GLN A 162 1.00 6.99 17.82
N LEU A 163 1.95 6.41 18.55
CA LEU A 163 1.78 5.09 19.16
C LEU A 163 0.92 5.19 20.40
N GLY A 164 -0.02 4.27 20.53
CA GLY A 164 -0.76 4.05 21.75
C GLY A 164 -0.10 3.00 22.62
N GLU A 165 -0.93 2.27 23.37
CA GLU A 165 -0.46 1.22 24.27
C GLU A 165 0.23 0.09 23.49
N GLN A 166 1.37 -0.38 24.01
CA GLN A 166 2.04 -1.55 23.47
C GLN A 166 1.15 -2.80 23.67
N ILE A 167 1.02 -3.57 22.61
CA ILE A 167 0.27 -4.81 22.65
C ILE A 167 1.23 -5.92 23.11
N LYS A 168 1.11 -7.11 22.63
CA LYS A 168 1.78 -8.30 23.09
C LYS A 168 3.28 -8.36 22.71
N GLU A 169 3.63 -7.80 21.55
CA GLU A 169 4.96 -7.85 21.00
C GLU A 169 5.63 -6.47 21.09
N LYS A 170 6.95 -6.45 21.23
CA LYS A 170 7.70 -5.19 21.36
C LYS A 170 7.55 -4.26 20.17
N SER A 171 7.16 -4.80 19.02
CA SER A 171 7.05 -4.05 17.78
C SER A 171 5.61 -3.73 17.41
N THR A 172 4.65 -4.00 18.28
CA THR A 172 3.22 -3.87 17.97
C THR A 172 2.53 -3.00 19.01
N TYR A 173 1.81 -1.98 18.54
CA TYR A 173 1.16 -0.99 19.39
C TYR A 173 -0.25 -0.71 18.88
N LYS A 174 -1.13 -0.26 19.76
CA LYS A 174 -2.39 0.33 19.30
C LYS A 174 -2.08 1.61 18.54
N LEU A 175 -2.86 1.86 17.50
CA LEU A 175 -2.81 3.11 16.77
C LEU A 175 -3.54 4.19 17.57
N ASP A 176 -2.82 5.24 17.98
CA ASP A 176 -3.46 6.34 18.69
C ASP A 176 -4.05 7.35 17.70
N LYS A 177 -3.21 7.95 16.85
CA LYS A 177 -3.71 8.87 15.82
C LYS A 177 -2.70 9.08 14.71
N PHE A 178 -3.20 9.58 13.58
CA PHE A 178 -2.37 10.08 12.49
C PHE A 178 -2.14 11.58 12.67
N VAL A 179 -0.93 12.04 12.33
CA VAL A 179 -0.58 13.45 12.30
C VAL A 179 0.03 13.74 10.94
N GLU A 180 -0.58 14.65 10.19
CA GLU A 180 -0.11 14.99 8.86
C GLU A 180 1.07 15.96 8.95
N LYS A 181 2.00 15.84 8.06
CA LYS A 181 3.16 16.71 7.79
C LYS A 181 3.38 17.85 8.81
N PRO A 182 4.05 17.59 9.96
CA PRO A 182 4.26 18.61 10.99
C PRO A 182 5.31 19.63 10.54
N ASP A 183 5.35 20.76 11.23
CA ASP A 183 6.48 21.69 11.07
C ASP A 183 7.76 21.08 11.66
N LEU A 184 8.92 21.70 11.40
CA LEU A 184 10.20 21.16 11.82
C LEU A 184 10.31 21.00 13.34
N GLN A 185 9.89 21.99 14.09
CA GLN A 185 9.95 21.95 15.55
C GLN A 185 9.10 20.80 16.10
N THR A 186 7.90 20.64 15.58
CA THR A 186 7.02 19.52 15.96
C THR A 186 7.62 18.17 15.56
N ALA A 187 8.20 18.09 14.35
CA ALA A 187 8.85 16.86 13.90
C ALA A 187 10.03 16.49 14.78
N GLU A 188 10.84 17.45 15.20
CA GLU A 188 11.94 17.22 16.13
C GLU A 188 11.44 16.67 17.46
N HIS A 189 10.33 17.19 17.96
CA HIS A 189 9.70 16.69 19.18
C HIS A 189 9.23 15.26 18.99
N TYR A 190 8.61 14.95 17.86
CA TYR A 190 8.12 13.59 17.59
C TYR A 190 9.25 12.58 17.57
N VAL A 191 10.37 12.92 16.93
CA VAL A 191 11.53 12.01 16.86
C VAL A 191 12.16 11.82 18.24
N SER A 192 12.32 12.89 19.01
CA SER A 192 12.94 12.80 20.34
C SER A 192 12.08 12.06 21.36
N SER A 193 10.75 12.13 21.23
CA SER A 193 9.83 11.46 22.14
C SER A 193 9.84 9.95 22.03
N GLN A 194 10.26 9.41 20.88
CA GLN A 194 10.23 7.98 20.56
C GLN A 194 8.82 7.36 20.59
N ASN A 195 7.80 8.21 20.50
CA ASN A 195 6.40 7.77 20.54
C ASN A 195 5.69 7.95 19.21
N TYR A 196 6.43 8.31 18.16
CA TYR A 196 5.89 8.53 16.83
C TYR A 196 6.69 7.76 15.80
N LEU A 197 6.00 7.24 14.78
CA LEU A 197 6.62 6.59 13.62
C LEU A 197 6.18 7.32 12.37
N TRP A 198 6.97 7.18 11.30
CA TRP A 198 6.53 7.63 9.98
C TRP A 198 5.44 6.70 9.45
N ASN A 199 4.44 7.26 8.82
CA ASN A 199 3.44 6.48 8.10
C ASN A 199 4.07 5.93 6.82
N SER A 200 4.22 4.61 6.72
CA SER A 200 4.82 3.97 5.56
C SER A 200 3.92 3.93 4.34
N GLY A 201 2.61 4.07 4.54
CA GLY A 201 1.65 3.84 3.48
C GLY A 201 1.44 2.37 3.14
N MET A 202 1.89 1.47 4.00
CA MET A 202 1.68 0.03 3.86
C MET A 202 0.74 -0.47 4.95
N PHE A 203 -0.11 -1.44 4.59
CA PHE A 203 -1.20 -1.89 5.47
C PHE A 203 -1.39 -3.39 5.35
N MET A 204 -2.02 -3.97 6.37
CA MET A 204 -2.45 -5.36 6.32
C MET A 204 -3.75 -5.54 7.08
N PHE A 205 -4.71 -6.24 6.47
CA PHE A 205 -6.02 -6.49 7.07
C PHE A 205 -6.76 -7.54 6.25
N GLN A 206 -7.71 -8.19 6.89
CA GLN A 206 -8.58 -9.13 6.19
C GLN A 206 -9.54 -8.40 5.26
N THR A 207 -9.85 -9.02 4.12
CA THR A 207 -10.73 -8.45 3.11
C THR A 207 -12.09 -8.06 3.67
N GLN A 208 -12.72 -8.95 4.42
CA GLN A 208 -14.05 -8.70 4.96
C GLN A 208 -14.05 -7.56 5.97
N LEU A 209 -13.06 -7.52 6.84
CA LEU A 209 -12.96 -6.44 7.83
C LEU A 209 -12.77 -5.09 7.13
N PHE A 210 -11.91 -5.03 6.12
CA PHE A 210 -11.71 -3.79 5.36
C PHE A 210 -13.03 -3.29 4.77
N LEU A 211 -13.79 -4.17 4.11
CA LEU A 211 -15.04 -3.78 3.48
C LEU A 211 -16.09 -3.36 4.52
N GLN A 212 -16.14 -4.01 5.68
CA GLN A 212 -17.03 -3.60 6.77
C GLN A 212 -16.68 -2.23 7.31
N GLU A 213 -15.38 -1.98 7.56
CA GLU A 213 -14.89 -0.71 8.06
C GLU A 213 -15.12 0.41 7.05
N LEU A 214 -14.89 0.14 5.78
CA LEU A 214 -15.16 1.12 4.72
C LEU A 214 -16.65 1.47 4.66
N LYS A 215 -17.52 0.47 4.70
CA LYS A 215 -18.97 0.70 4.68
C LYS A 215 -19.42 1.50 5.89
N LEU A 216 -18.84 1.24 7.05
CA LEU A 216 -19.16 1.93 8.29
C LEU A 216 -18.73 3.40 8.26
N HIS A 217 -17.50 3.67 7.81
CA HIS A 217 -16.91 5.00 7.91
C HIS A 217 -17.07 5.84 6.63
N GLN A 218 -17.18 5.19 5.47
CA GLN A 218 -17.20 5.85 4.15
C GLN A 218 -18.21 5.16 3.23
N ALA A 219 -19.50 5.24 3.58
CA ALA A 219 -20.56 4.58 2.82
C ALA A 219 -20.58 5.00 1.37
N ASP A 220 -20.27 6.26 1.07
CA ASP A 220 -20.26 6.80 -0.29
C ASP A 220 -19.17 6.14 -1.14
N ILE A 221 -17.97 6.02 -0.62
CA ILE A 221 -16.86 5.35 -1.32
C ILE A 221 -17.20 3.88 -1.54
N TYR A 222 -17.73 3.23 -0.52
CA TYR A 222 -18.13 1.83 -0.61
C TYR A 222 -19.13 1.63 -1.76
N GLN A 223 -20.20 2.42 -1.78
CA GLN A 223 -21.26 2.26 -2.77
C GLN A 223 -20.78 2.60 -4.19
N CYS A 224 -20.00 3.65 -4.35
CA CYS A 224 -19.47 4.02 -5.67
C CYS A 224 -18.53 2.95 -6.22
N CYS A 225 -17.70 2.37 -5.38
CA CYS A 225 -16.80 1.29 -5.80
C CYS A 225 -17.57 0.02 -6.14
N ILE A 226 -18.62 -0.32 -5.39
CA ILE A 226 -19.50 -1.46 -5.70
C ILE A 226 -20.14 -1.22 -7.09
N ASN A 227 -20.67 -0.03 -7.34
CA ASN A 227 -21.30 0.29 -8.61
C ASN A 227 -20.31 0.19 -9.78
N ALA A 228 -19.12 0.75 -9.60
CA ALA A 228 -18.08 0.68 -10.63
C ALA A 228 -17.63 -0.77 -10.88
N TRP A 229 -17.54 -1.57 -9.83
CA TRP A 229 -17.16 -2.97 -9.92
C TRP A 229 -18.21 -3.81 -10.65
N GLN A 230 -19.49 -3.55 -10.40
CA GLN A 230 -20.59 -4.25 -11.09
C GLN A 230 -20.61 -3.98 -12.58
N HIS A 231 -20.09 -2.85 -13.02
CA HIS A 231 -20.02 -2.48 -14.44
C HIS A 231 -18.65 -2.80 -15.06
N LYS A 232 -17.86 -3.62 -14.39
CA LYS A 232 -16.53 -3.98 -14.91
C LYS A 232 -16.64 -4.87 -16.14
N THR A 233 -15.61 -4.79 -16.97
CA THR A 233 -15.39 -5.70 -18.10
C THR A 233 -13.99 -6.26 -18.00
N THR A 234 -13.80 -7.47 -18.51
CA THR A 234 -12.48 -8.10 -18.56
C THR A 234 -11.98 -8.07 -20.01
N ASP A 235 -10.77 -7.57 -20.18
CA ASP A 235 -10.11 -7.44 -21.48
C ASP A 235 -8.73 -8.07 -21.35
N LEU A 236 -8.55 -9.31 -21.84
CA LEU A 236 -7.37 -10.12 -21.63
C LEU A 236 -7.13 -10.29 -20.12
N ASP A 237 -5.97 -9.83 -19.61
CA ASP A 237 -5.65 -9.91 -18.20
C ASP A 237 -6.06 -8.65 -17.43
N PHE A 238 -6.71 -7.71 -18.11
CA PHE A 238 -7.05 -6.42 -17.53
C PHE A 238 -8.50 -6.38 -17.08
N ILE A 239 -8.74 -5.78 -15.93
CA ILE A 239 -10.07 -5.53 -15.39
C ILE A 239 -10.33 -4.03 -15.52
N ARG A 240 -11.32 -3.68 -16.34
CA ARG A 240 -11.77 -2.31 -16.53
C ARG A 240 -13.04 -2.08 -15.72
N ILE A 241 -13.00 -1.17 -14.78
CA ILE A 241 -14.16 -0.84 -13.96
C ILE A 241 -15.09 0.12 -14.71
N GLY A 242 -16.31 0.29 -14.22
CA GLY A 242 -17.26 1.26 -14.77
C GLY A 242 -16.75 2.68 -14.61
N SER A 243 -16.40 3.32 -15.71
CA SER A 243 -15.79 4.65 -15.71
C SER A 243 -16.73 5.73 -15.18
N GLN A 244 -18.00 5.71 -15.63
CA GLN A 244 -18.99 6.72 -15.21
C GLN A 244 -19.27 6.62 -13.71
N GLU A 245 -19.40 5.40 -13.21
CA GLU A 245 -19.65 5.13 -11.80
C GLU A 245 -18.46 5.54 -10.95
N PHE A 246 -17.24 5.24 -11.40
CA PHE A 246 -16.04 5.57 -10.64
C PHE A 246 -15.75 7.08 -10.64
N GLN A 247 -16.19 7.79 -11.66
CA GLN A 247 -16.06 9.25 -11.70
C GLN A 247 -16.80 9.91 -10.54
N GLN A 248 -17.88 9.31 -10.07
CA GLN A 248 -18.66 9.80 -8.93
C GLN A 248 -18.02 9.49 -7.58
N CYS A 249 -16.97 8.66 -7.56
CA CYS A 249 -16.36 8.24 -6.33
C CYS A 249 -15.63 9.40 -5.65
N PRO A 250 -15.87 9.63 -4.35
CA PRO A 250 -15.08 10.62 -3.61
C PRO A 250 -13.60 10.19 -3.55
N GLU A 251 -12.72 11.15 -3.66
CA GLU A 251 -11.29 10.94 -3.54
C GLU A 251 -10.89 10.98 -2.06
N ASN A 252 -10.23 9.92 -1.56
CA ASN A 252 -9.77 9.88 -0.17
C ASN A 252 -8.68 8.84 0.01
N SER A 253 -7.76 9.09 0.95
CA SER A 253 -6.76 8.12 1.35
C SER A 253 -7.35 7.15 2.38
N ILE A 254 -6.79 5.94 2.44
CA ILE A 254 -7.15 4.96 3.46
C ILE A 254 -6.85 5.50 4.87
N ASP A 255 -5.81 6.32 5.02
CA ASP A 255 -5.43 6.90 6.30
C ASP A 255 -6.57 7.72 6.90
N TYR A 256 -7.14 8.61 6.11
CA TYR A 256 -8.24 9.46 6.56
C TYR A 256 -9.61 8.78 6.45
N ALA A 257 -9.78 7.90 5.48
CA ALA A 257 -11.06 7.24 5.29
C ALA A 257 -11.38 6.23 6.40
N ILE A 258 -10.39 5.44 6.79
CA ILE A 258 -10.59 4.33 7.71
C ILE A 258 -9.67 4.41 8.92
N MET A 259 -8.35 4.52 8.71
CA MET A 259 -7.38 4.30 9.79
C MET A 259 -7.49 5.35 10.89
N GLU A 260 -7.87 6.56 10.55
CA GLU A 260 -8.10 7.63 11.53
C GLU A 260 -9.31 7.35 12.41
N ASN A 261 -10.29 6.60 11.93
CA ASN A 261 -11.59 6.41 12.59
C ASN A 261 -11.80 5.00 13.14
N THR A 262 -10.98 4.03 12.76
CA THR A 262 -11.20 2.64 13.15
C THR A 262 -10.89 2.42 14.63
N ALA A 263 -11.72 1.60 15.30
CA ALA A 263 -11.46 1.13 16.65
C ALA A 263 -10.47 -0.04 16.67
N GLN A 264 -10.09 -0.59 15.50
CA GLN A 264 -9.28 -1.79 15.39
C GLN A 264 -7.84 -1.51 14.95
N GLY A 265 -7.42 -0.24 14.95
CA GLY A 265 -6.11 0.15 14.43
C GLY A 265 -4.93 -0.34 15.27
N VAL A 266 -3.95 -0.92 14.59
CA VAL A 266 -2.72 -1.44 15.19
C VAL A 266 -1.54 -1.02 14.33
N VAL A 267 -0.41 -0.70 14.97
CA VAL A 267 0.82 -0.32 14.29
C VAL A 267 1.85 -1.43 14.51
N VAL A 268 2.45 -1.91 13.42
CA VAL A 268 3.64 -2.76 13.46
C VAL A 268 4.83 -1.91 13.06
N CYS A 269 5.85 -1.88 13.93
CA CYS A 269 7.03 -1.04 13.72
C CYS A 269 7.99 -1.70 12.72
N LEU A 270 8.51 -0.87 11.80
CA LEU A 270 9.53 -1.26 10.84
C LEU A 270 10.84 -0.53 11.15
N ASP A 271 11.93 -1.29 11.18
CA ASP A 271 13.29 -0.74 11.18
C ASP A 271 14.06 -1.48 10.09
N VAL A 272 13.76 -1.12 8.83
CA VAL A 272 14.14 -1.91 7.65
C VAL A 272 14.86 -1.08 6.59
N GLY A 273 15.22 0.16 6.92
CA GLY A 273 15.82 1.03 5.92
C GLY A 273 14.83 1.42 4.83
N TRP A 274 13.63 1.80 5.24
CA TRP A 274 12.57 2.23 4.33
C TRP A 274 12.81 3.65 3.82
N ASN A 275 12.50 3.87 2.53
CA ASN A 275 12.55 5.19 1.91
C ASN A 275 11.48 5.26 0.82
N ASP A 276 10.74 6.35 0.77
CA ASP A 276 9.70 6.55 -0.24
C ASP A 276 10.26 7.04 -1.58
N LEU A 277 11.56 7.30 -1.66
CA LEU A 277 12.25 7.80 -2.86
C LEU A 277 11.63 9.09 -3.41
N GLY A 278 11.12 9.94 -2.52
CA GLY A 278 10.49 11.20 -2.90
C GLY A 278 11.45 12.25 -3.41
N SER A 279 12.77 12.08 -3.21
CA SER A 279 13.79 13.01 -3.61
C SER A 279 14.86 12.31 -4.44
N TRP A 280 15.08 12.82 -5.67
CA TRP A 280 16.13 12.30 -6.54
C TRP A 280 17.53 12.47 -5.93
N SER A 281 17.77 13.57 -5.24
CA SER A 281 19.07 13.84 -4.62
C SER A 281 19.44 12.79 -3.56
N SER A 282 18.45 12.24 -2.86
CA SER A 282 18.67 11.17 -1.87
C SER A 282 19.22 9.91 -2.52
N LEU A 283 18.76 9.57 -3.74
CA LEU A 283 19.24 8.40 -4.47
C LEU A 283 20.71 8.54 -4.86
N TRP A 284 21.10 9.70 -5.34
CA TRP A 284 22.48 9.96 -5.71
C TRP A 284 23.42 9.91 -4.51
N GLN A 285 22.97 10.33 -3.36
CA GLN A 285 23.77 10.32 -2.13
C GLN A 285 23.92 8.91 -1.56
N SER A 286 22.96 8.02 -1.81
CA SER A 286 23.02 6.65 -1.28
C SER A 286 23.83 5.71 -2.18
N ASN A 287 24.22 6.15 -3.36
CA ASN A 287 25.05 5.41 -4.30
C ASN A 287 26.47 5.99 -4.32
#